data_0b9f08db36b995c851e1c7e51042420c
#
_entry.id   0b9f08db36b995c851e1c7e51042420c
#
_cell.length_a   1.000
_cell.length_b   1.000
_cell.length_c   1.000
_cell.angle_alpha   90.00
_cell.angle_beta   90.00
_cell.angle_gamma   90.00
#
_symmetry.space_group_name_H-M   'P 1'
#
loop_
_entity.id
_entity.type
_entity.pdbx_description
1 polymer ?
#
loop_
_entity_poly.entity_id
_entity_poly.type
_entity_poly.pdbx_seq_one_letter_code
_entity_poly.pdbx_strand_id
1 'polypeptide(L)'
;ANVTYDQMQTQMDNLGFKNAFIGTVEGKPEDTECQAVIAKVKDAGFKKVVLRPLMVVAGDHANNDMAGDDDDSWKSQFNASGAFDSVDCQIAGLGRIEAVEDLYVEHTKAAIDSLGTADTAEETTDDTAEAADDTTDGAEEVTDDSAAE
;
A
#
# COMPACT_ATOMS: atom_id res chain seq x y z
N ALA A 1 0.40 -1.40 -11.99
CA ALA A 1 -0.04 -1.86 -10.66
C ALA A 1 0.72 -3.10 -10.17
N ASN A 2 1.29 -3.90 -11.08
CA ASN A 2 1.89 -5.21 -10.75
C ASN A 2 3.38 -5.16 -10.43
N VAL A 3 4.02 -4.04 -10.72
CA VAL A 3 5.46 -3.82 -10.48
C VAL A 3 5.86 -4.08 -9.02
N THR A 4 4.96 -3.80 -8.07
CA THR A 4 5.23 -3.99 -6.63
C THR A 4 5.41 -5.47 -6.27
N TYR A 5 4.61 -6.37 -6.86
CA TYR A 5 4.70 -7.82 -6.59
C TYR A 5 5.97 -8.42 -7.20
N ASP A 6 6.33 -7.99 -8.42
CA ASP A 6 7.59 -8.40 -9.07
C ASP A 6 8.81 -7.90 -8.29
N GLN A 7 8.76 -6.66 -7.80
CA GLN A 7 9.81 -6.10 -6.95
C GLN A 7 9.93 -6.86 -5.63
N MET A 8 8.81 -7.26 -5.01
CA MET A 8 8.81 -8.04 -3.78
C MET A 8 9.43 -9.43 -4.02
N GLN A 9 9.04 -10.13 -5.09
CA GLN A 9 9.65 -11.42 -5.43
C GLN A 9 11.15 -11.25 -5.67
N THR A 10 11.54 -10.23 -6.43
CA THR A 10 12.95 -9.92 -6.70
C THR A 10 13.73 -9.68 -5.41
N GLN A 11 13.16 -8.95 -4.45
CA GLN A 11 13.79 -8.72 -3.15
C GLN A 11 13.96 -10.00 -2.33
N MET A 12 12.93 -10.86 -2.28
CA MET A 12 13.03 -12.17 -1.63
C MET A 12 14.15 -13.02 -2.25
N ASP A 13 14.24 -13.03 -3.56
CA ASP A 13 15.28 -13.75 -4.31
C ASP A 13 16.69 -13.20 -4.03
N ASN A 14 16.86 -11.89 -4.00
CA ASN A 14 18.13 -11.21 -3.72
C ASN A 14 18.60 -11.46 -2.27
N LEU A 15 17.66 -11.53 -1.32
CA LEU A 15 17.93 -11.87 0.08
C LEU A 15 18.19 -13.38 0.29
N GLY A 16 18.06 -14.19 -0.76
CA GLY A 16 18.33 -15.64 -0.70
C GLY A 16 17.13 -16.49 -0.28
N PHE A 17 15.94 -15.93 -0.15
CA PHE A 17 14.71 -16.67 0.18
C PHE A 17 14.13 -17.36 -1.06
N LYS A 18 14.80 -18.42 -1.52
CA LYS A 18 14.36 -19.20 -2.70
C LYS A 18 13.09 -20.03 -2.49
N ASN A 19 12.59 -20.06 -1.27
CA ASN A 19 11.36 -20.72 -0.85
C ASN A 19 10.19 -19.77 -0.60
N ALA A 20 10.33 -18.50 -1.00
CA ALA A 20 9.27 -17.50 -0.92
C ALA A 20 8.70 -17.24 -2.32
N PHE A 21 7.38 -17.30 -2.45
CA PHE A 21 6.64 -17.10 -3.68
C PHE A 21 5.56 -16.05 -3.42
N ILE A 22 5.58 -14.98 -4.19
CA ILE A 22 4.61 -13.89 -4.06
C ILE A 22 3.40 -14.20 -4.92
N GLY A 23 2.21 -14.05 -4.34
CA GLY A 23 0.94 -14.21 -5.03
C GLY A 23 -0.05 -13.11 -4.67
N THR A 24 -1.13 -13.02 -5.43
CA THR A 24 -2.18 -12.01 -5.26
C THR A 24 -3.54 -12.68 -5.15
N VAL A 25 -4.34 -12.30 -4.15
CA VAL A 25 -5.70 -12.82 -3.95
C VAL A 25 -6.64 -12.29 -5.01
N GLU A 26 -6.52 -11.01 -5.32
CA GLU A 26 -7.35 -10.35 -6.33
C GLU A 26 -6.50 -9.74 -7.44
N GLY A 27 -7.04 -9.79 -8.63
CA GLY A 27 -6.48 -9.07 -9.77
C GLY A 27 -5.49 -9.88 -10.60
N LYS A 28 -5.09 -9.28 -11.69
CA LYS A 28 -4.11 -9.82 -12.62
C LYS A 28 -2.75 -9.12 -12.38
N PRO A 29 -1.65 -9.80 -12.50
CA PRO A 29 -1.32 -10.73 -13.58
C PRO A 29 -1.59 -12.20 -13.23
N GLU A 30 -1.86 -12.96 -14.27
CA GLU A 30 -2.10 -14.41 -14.22
C GLU A 30 -0.95 -15.19 -13.58
N ASP A 31 0.27 -14.67 -13.63
CA ASP A 31 1.47 -15.32 -13.07
C ASP A 31 1.58 -15.21 -11.53
N THR A 32 0.77 -14.37 -10.87
CA THR A 32 0.68 -14.25 -9.40
C THR A 32 -0.63 -14.77 -8.83
N GLU A 33 -1.56 -15.23 -9.67
CA GLU A 33 -2.78 -15.86 -9.20
C GLU A 33 -2.55 -17.24 -8.58
N CYS A 34 -3.50 -17.73 -7.81
CA CYS A 34 -3.37 -18.93 -6.98
C CYS A 34 -2.85 -20.15 -7.77
N GLN A 35 -3.46 -20.45 -8.93
CA GLN A 35 -3.09 -21.63 -9.71
C GLN A 35 -1.68 -21.52 -10.30
N ALA A 36 -1.27 -20.34 -10.71
CA ALA A 36 0.10 -20.09 -11.19
C ALA A 36 1.12 -20.25 -10.06
N VAL A 37 0.81 -19.78 -8.85
CA VAL A 37 1.69 -19.95 -7.69
C VAL A 37 1.75 -21.41 -7.26
N ILE A 38 0.65 -22.15 -7.25
CA ILE A 38 0.64 -23.61 -7.01
C ILE A 38 1.60 -24.32 -7.97
N ALA A 39 1.53 -24.00 -9.26
CA ALA A 39 2.42 -24.58 -10.27
C ALA A 39 3.90 -24.27 -9.97
N LYS A 40 4.24 -23.00 -9.70
CA LYS A 40 5.60 -22.58 -9.36
C LYS A 40 6.17 -23.31 -8.13
N VAL A 41 5.38 -23.41 -7.05
CA VAL A 41 5.79 -24.08 -5.80
C VAL A 41 6.00 -25.57 -6.02
N LYS A 42 5.10 -26.20 -6.80
CA LYS A 42 5.20 -27.61 -7.19
C LYS A 42 6.45 -27.89 -8.03
N ASP A 43 6.68 -27.06 -9.05
CA ASP A 43 7.83 -27.21 -9.96
C ASP A 43 9.17 -26.98 -9.24
N ALA A 44 9.18 -26.12 -8.21
CA ALA A 44 10.32 -25.95 -7.32
C ALA A 44 10.54 -27.13 -6.36
N GLY A 45 9.64 -28.11 -6.33
CA GLY A 45 9.78 -29.36 -5.57
C GLY A 45 9.41 -29.28 -4.09
N PHE A 46 8.81 -28.19 -3.64
CA PHE A 46 8.36 -28.05 -2.26
C PHE A 46 7.14 -28.94 -1.98
N LYS A 47 7.08 -29.53 -0.78
CA LYS A 47 6.00 -30.40 -0.34
C LYS A 47 5.20 -29.85 0.85
N LYS A 48 5.74 -28.86 1.55
CA LYS A 48 5.09 -28.20 2.66
C LYS A 48 4.97 -26.72 2.35
N VAL A 49 3.79 -26.16 2.54
CA VAL A 49 3.46 -24.76 2.21
C VAL A 49 2.91 -24.07 3.45
N VAL A 50 3.34 -22.84 3.66
CA VAL A 50 2.75 -21.92 4.64
C VAL A 50 2.27 -20.67 3.90
N LEU A 51 0.97 -20.41 3.91
CA LEU A 51 0.37 -19.21 3.39
C LEU A 51 0.45 -18.09 4.45
N ARG A 52 0.95 -16.93 4.06
CA ARG A 52 1.08 -15.75 4.93
C ARG A 52 0.57 -14.50 4.22
N PRO A 53 -0.21 -13.64 4.91
CA PRO A 53 -0.64 -12.39 4.31
C PRO A 53 0.52 -11.38 4.32
N LEU A 54 0.77 -10.73 3.19
CA LEU A 54 1.66 -9.57 3.08
C LEU A 54 0.82 -8.30 3.25
N MET A 55 0.25 -8.13 4.44
CA MET A 55 -0.68 -7.07 4.80
C MET A 55 -0.30 -6.52 6.18
N VAL A 56 -0.49 -5.22 6.41
CA VAL A 56 -0.25 -4.61 7.72
C VAL A 56 -1.20 -5.21 8.77
N VAL A 57 -2.47 -5.38 8.40
CA VAL A 57 -3.50 -6.04 9.23
C VAL A 57 -4.00 -7.27 8.50
N ALA A 58 -3.98 -8.43 9.17
CA ALA A 58 -4.58 -9.66 8.65
C ALA A 58 -6.10 -9.62 8.86
N GLY A 59 -6.81 -8.96 7.94
CA GLY A 59 -8.26 -8.77 7.96
C GLY A 59 -9.01 -9.86 7.18
N ASP A 60 -10.09 -9.44 6.51
CA ASP A 60 -11.02 -10.31 5.80
C ASP A 60 -10.35 -11.18 4.72
N HIS A 61 -9.56 -10.55 3.84
CA HIS A 61 -8.80 -11.29 2.81
C HIS A 61 -7.85 -12.36 3.37
N ALA A 62 -7.24 -12.12 4.52
CA ALA A 62 -6.37 -13.12 5.15
C ALA A 62 -7.17 -14.27 5.78
N ASN A 63 -8.35 -13.99 6.33
CA ASN A 63 -9.16 -14.98 7.02
C ASN A 63 -10.05 -15.78 6.07
N ASN A 64 -10.60 -15.15 5.04
CA ASN A 64 -11.54 -15.76 4.12
C ASN A 64 -10.87 -16.17 2.80
N ASP A 65 -10.33 -15.22 2.03
CA ASP A 65 -9.80 -15.53 0.70
C ASP A 65 -8.50 -16.34 0.75
N MET A 66 -7.66 -16.11 1.76
CA MET A 66 -6.42 -16.90 1.91
C MET A 66 -6.67 -18.18 2.72
N ALA A 67 -7.25 -18.08 3.91
CA ALA A 67 -7.28 -19.17 4.89
C ALA A 67 -8.68 -19.75 5.14
N GLY A 68 -9.71 -19.28 4.45
CA GLY A 68 -11.08 -19.75 4.56
C GLY A 68 -11.29 -21.20 4.11
N ASP A 69 -12.50 -21.70 4.35
CA ASP A 69 -12.88 -23.06 4.00
C ASP A 69 -13.66 -23.14 2.68
N ASP A 70 -13.96 -21.99 2.05
CA ASP A 70 -14.60 -21.95 0.74
C ASP A 70 -13.66 -22.50 -0.35
N ASP A 71 -14.23 -23.11 -1.37
CA ASP A 71 -13.48 -23.82 -2.42
C ASP A 71 -12.53 -22.89 -3.21
N ASP A 72 -12.83 -21.59 -3.26
CA ASP A 72 -12.04 -20.55 -3.95
C ASP A 72 -10.96 -19.94 -3.06
N SER A 73 -10.92 -20.25 -1.76
CA SER A 73 -9.83 -19.81 -0.89
C SER A 73 -8.49 -20.41 -1.32
N TRP A 74 -7.41 -19.70 -1.09
CA TRP A 74 -6.07 -20.19 -1.41
C TRP A 74 -5.76 -21.50 -0.71
N LYS A 75 -6.07 -21.61 0.59
CA LYS A 75 -5.88 -22.86 1.36
C LYS A 75 -6.59 -24.04 0.72
N SER A 76 -7.85 -23.88 0.32
CA SER A 76 -8.64 -24.93 -0.29
C SER A 76 -8.08 -25.32 -1.66
N GLN A 77 -7.71 -24.37 -2.50
CA GLN A 77 -7.11 -24.62 -3.82
C GLN A 77 -5.75 -25.33 -3.71
N PHE A 78 -4.88 -24.92 -2.78
CA PHE A 78 -3.60 -25.58 -2.54
C PHE A 78 -3.80 -27.03 -2.08
N ASN A 79 -4.73 -27.29 -1.15
CA ASN A 79 -5.09 -28.63 -0.71
C ASN A 79 -5.69 -29.48 -1.85
N ALA A 80 -6.62 -28.91 -2.62
CA ALA A 80 -7.28 -29.60 -3.73
C ALA A 80 -6.30 -29.96 -4.86
N SER A 81 -5.17 -29.26 -5.00
CA SER A 81 -4.14 -29.57 -5.99
C SER A 81 -3.50 -30.95 -5.80
N GLY A 82 -3.54 -31.53 -4.59
CA GLY A 82 -2.92 -32.78 -4.23
C GLY A 82 -1.39 -32.81 -4.38
N ALA A 83 -0.75 -31.65 -4.56
CA ALA A 83 0.68 -31.54 -4.80
C ALA A 83 1.53 -31.47 -3.53
N PHE A 84 0.91 -31.17 -2.38
CA PHE A 84 1.58 -30.85 -1.13
C PHE A 84 1.18 -31.81 0.00
N ASP A 85 2.14 -32.12 0.88
CA ASP A 85 1.93 -32.96 2.04
C ASP A 85 1.24 -32.20 3.18
N SER A 86 1.48 -30.87 3.26
CA SER A 86 0.78 -29.97 4.18
C SER A 86 0.64 -28.55 3.61
N VAL A 87 -0.48 -27.93 3.93
CA VAL A 87 -0.77 -26.53 3.66
C VAL A 87 -1.26 -25.88 4.95
N ASP A 88 -0.42 -25.02 5.52
CA ASP A 88 -0.69 -24.32 6.77
C ASP A 88 -0.93 -22.83 6.48
N CYS A 89 -1.69 -22.15 7.35
CA CYS A 89 -1.92 -20.71 7.26
C CYS A 89 -1.40 -20.03 8.52
N GLN A 90 -0.57 -19.00 8.34
CA GLN A 90 -0.14 -18.11 9.42
C GLN A 90 -0.83 -16.76 9.28
N ILE A 91 -1.97 -16.59 9.94
CA ILE A 91 -2.79 -15.38 9.88
C ILE A 91 -2.22 -14.35 10.87
N ALA A 92 -1.18 -13.64 10.44
CA ALA A 92 -0.56 -12.58 11.22
C ALA A 92 -0.15 -11.42 10.29
N GLY A 93 -0.64 -10.22 10.59
CA GLY A 93 -0.28 -9.01 9.84
C GLY A 93 1.15 -8.56 10.14
N LEU A 94 1.74 -7.83 9.18
CA LEU A 94 3.08 -7.25 9.32
C LEU A 94 3.18 -6.21 10.45
N GLY A 95 2.06 -5.55 10.79
CA GLY A 95 1.97 -4.60 11.91
C GLY A 95 2.12 -5.24 13.31
N ARG A 96 2.38 -6.55 13.39
CA ARG A 96 2.77 -7.24 14.63
C ARG A 96 4.29 -7.47 14.73
N ILE A 97 5.04 -6.97 13.77
CA ILE A 97 6.50 -7.09 13.71
C ILE A 97 7.08 -5.75 14.14
N GLU A 98 7.79 -5.72 15.29
CA GLU A 98 8.37 -4.52 15.89
C GLU A 98 9.18 -3.68 14.88
N ALA A 99 10.01 -4.31 14.05
CA ALA A 99 10.77 -3.60 13.02
C ALA A 99 9.89 -2.91 11.96
N VAL A 100 8.67 -3.40 11.71
CA VAL A 100 7.71 -2.74 10.82
C VAL A 100 7.01 -1.59 11.54
N GLU A 101 6.67 -1.77 12.82
CA GLU A 101 6.11 -0.71 13.67
C GLU A 101 7.08 0.47 13.79
N ASP A 102 8.36 0.20 14.00
CA ASP A 102 9.42 1.22 14.06
C ASP A 102 9.51 2.05 12.79
N LEU A 103 9.38 1.43 11.59
CA LEU A 103 9.36 2.17 10.33
C LEU A 103 8.19 3.17 10.24
N TYR A 104 7.01 2.81 10.72
CA TYR A 104 5.87 3.73 10.78
C TYR A 104 6.13 4.90 11.73
N VAL A 105 6.75 4.63 12.88
CA VAL A 105 7.14 5.68 13.85
C VAL A 105 8.17 6.62 13.25
N GLU A 106 9.20 6.11 12.58
CA GLU A 106 10.22 6.93 11.90
C GLU A 106 9.62 7.81 10.80
N HIS A 107 8.75 7.25 9.94
CA HIS A 107 8.08 8.03 8.89
C HIS A 107 7.17 9.11 9.48
N THR A 108 6.47 8.82 10.58
CA THR A 108 5.62 9.79 11.27
C THR A 108 6.45 10.93 11.85
N LYS A 109 7.58 10.63 12.50
CA LYS A 109 8.51 11.66 12.99
C LYS A 109 9.04 12.53 11.87
N ALA A 110 9.49 11.93 10.77
CA ALA A 110 9.99 12.68 9.62
C ALA A 110 8.91 13.60 9.03
N ALA A 111 7.65 13.17 8.99
CA ALA A 111 6.54 13.99 8.55
C ALA A 111 6.30 15.18 9.50
N ILE A 112 6.29 14.96 10.81
CA ILE A 112 6.15 16.03 11.82
C ILE A 112 7.30 17.03 11.71
N ASP A 113 8.54 16.57 11.61
CA ASP A 113 9.72 17.41 11.49
C ASP A 113 9.66 18.28 10.21
N SER A 114 9.11 17.75 9.11
CA SER A 114 8.93 18.51 7.86
C SER A 114 7.90 19.64 7.97
N LEU A 115 6.85 19.46 8.78
CA LEU A 115 5.86 20.52 9.06
C LEU A 115 6.46 21.64 9.89
N GLY A 116 7.28 21.33 10.89
CA GLY A 116 7.95 22.33 11.72
C GLY A 116 8.98 23.19 10.95
N THR A 117 9.56 22.67 9.86
CA THR A 117 10.48 23.45 9.00
C THR A 117 9.74 24.35 8.00
N ALA A 118 8.47 24.05 7.68
CA ALA A 118 7.67 24.90 6.80
C ALA A 118 7.21 26.18 7.51
N ASP A 119 6.88 26.11 8.78
CA ASP A 119 6.43 27.26 9.59
C ASP A 119 7.54 28.31 9.81
N THR A 120 8.82 27.89 9.80
CA THR A 120 9.97 28.82 9.92
C THR A 120 10.38 29.47 8.60
N ALA A 121 9.83 29.03 7.46
CA ALA A 121 10.14 29.61 6.14
C ALA A 121 9.17 30.73 5.74
N GLU A 122 7.99 30.84 6.37
CA GLU A 122 7.00 31.91 6.06
C GLU A 122 7.15 33.19 6.91
N GLU A 123 7.94 33.20 7.99
CA GLU A 123 8.12 34.36 8.86
C GLU A 123 9.22 35.35 8.43
N THR A 124 9.86 35.19 7.28
CA THR A 124 10.95 36.08 6.84
C THR A 124 10.66 36.93 5.60
N THR A 125 9.39 37.20 5.28
CA THR A 125 9.08 38.16 4.23
C THR A 125 7.91 39.05 4.61
N ASP A 126 8.09 40.00 5.55
CA ASP A 126 7.42 41.30 5.52
C ASP A 126 8.07 42.24 6.53
N ASP A 127 8.94 43.09 6.10
CA ASP A 127 9.08 44.47 6.56
C ASP A 127 9.98 45.25 5.60
N THR A 128 9.37 45.89 4.64
CA THR A 128 9.76 47.22 4.12
C THR A 128 8.88 47.55 2.92
N ALA A 129 7.89 48.44 3.12
CA ALA A 129 7.49 49.37 2.10
C ALA A 129 6.84 50.59 2.77
N GLU A 130 7.56 51.64 2.68
CA GLU A 130 7.34 53.00 3.04
C GLU A 130 6.10 53.62 2.36
N ALA A 131 5.50 54.59 3.07
CA ALA A 131 4.38 55.41 2.68
C ALA A 131 4.66 56.35 1.49
N ALA A 132 3.62 56.56 0.66
CA ALA A 132 3.35 57.81 -0.07
C ALA A 132 1.89 57.73 -0.59
N ASP A 133 1.03 58.39 0.03
CA ASP A 133 0.32 59.67 -0.17
C ASP A 133 -0.24 59.90 -1.59
N ASP A 134 -1.49 60.33 -1.53
CA ASP A 134 -2.21 61.35 -2.29
C ASP A 134 -3.23 60.96 -3.38
N THR A 135 -4.47 61.16 -2.99
CA THR A 135 -5.62 61.85 -3.61
C THR A 135 -6.24 61.45 -4.95
N THR A 136 -7.52 61.53 -4.83
CA THR A 136 -8.64 62.05 -5.67
C THR A 136 -9.41 61.04 -6.54
N ASP A 137 -10.65 60.90 -6.14
CA ASP A 137 -11.91 61.43 -6.71
C ASP A 137 -12.40 60.80 -8.03
N GLY A 138 -13.67 60.44 -8.06
CA GLY A 138 -14.40 60.21 -9.30
C GLY A 138 -15.47 59.11 -9.22
N ALA A 139 -16.66 59.55 -8.84
CA ALA A 139 -17.94 58.86 -8.91
C ALA A 139 -18.30 58.38 -10.33
N GLU A 140 -19.17 57.43 -10.38
CA GLU A 140 -20.44 57.23 -11.07
C GLU A 140 -20.65 55.75 -11.38
N GLU A 141 -21.57 55.15 -10.76
CA GLU A 141 -22.98 54.90 -10.98
C GLU A 141 -23.29 54.33 -12.41
N VAL A 142 -23.98 53.27 -12.45
CA VAL A 142 -25.25 52.99 -13.10
C VAL A 142 -25.39 51.56 -13.61
N THR A 143 -26.31 50.87 -12.99
CA THR A 143 -27.43 50.02 -13.48
C THR A 143 -27.14 48.86 -14.43
N ASP A 144 -27.59 47.73 -13.99
CA ASP A 144 -28.92 47.06 -14.15
C ASP A 144 -29.02 46.16 -15.38
N ASP A 145 -29.64 45.12 -15.09
CA ASP A 145 -30.63 44.34 -15.84
C ASP A 145 -30.23 43.01 -16.50
N SER A 146 -30.76 42.03 -15.87
CA SER A 146 -31.76 41.07 -16.39
C SER A 146 -31.40 39.97 -17.35
N ALA A 147 -31.71 38.81 -16.85
CA ALA A 147 -32.60 37.74 -17.30
C ALA A 147 -32.17 36.75 -18.41
N ALA A 148 -32.30 35.53 -17.99
CA ALA A 148 -33.05 34.40 -18.61
C ALA A 148 -32.60 33.86 -19.97
N GLU A 149 -32.30 32.64 -20.03
CA GLU A 149 -33.00 31.39 -20.36
C GLU A 149 -32.13 30.16 -20.12
#